data_66550f26be3147382038587d066f9654
#
_entry.id   66550f26be3147382038587d066f9654
#
_cell.length_a   1.000
_cell.length_b   1.000
_cell.length_c   1.000
_cell.angle_alpha   90.00
_cell.angle_beta   90.00
_cell.angle_gamma   90.00
#
_symmetry.space_group_name_H-M   'P 1'
#
loop_
_entity.id
_entity.type
_entity.pdbx_description
1 polymer ?
#
loop_
_entity_poly.entity_id
_entity_poly.type
_entity_poly.pdbx_seq_one_letter_code
_entity_poly.pdbx_strand_id
1 'polypeptide(L)'
;VTQSAMEYRWLLPGSLRDAQRRERPRVRRSTRDWIVDIVIFLLSVGMGLVTAEQVQAEPGLPEPLRVADQLLGAVACIAIWLRRRWPVGLTLVLIPVSFVSAVSGGAALAALFTVAVHRPFRYVALTGGLNLATVPLYLHLRPDPELSFREGIALVTLMFLVVMIWGMLVRARRQLVVSLRERAERAEVEAELRVERARHLERERIAREMHDVLAHRLSLLSVHAGALEYRPDMPSQDVVRAAGVIRSGAHQALQDLREVIGVLRHGAEGAEGIDPARPQPTLADLAALVEESRDAGMEVTLDMRVDERAEAPAQLGRNVYRIVQEGLTNARKHAAAAAVDMVVAGGPGDGLTVEIRNPVTGGQPIPGSGTGLIGLTERAELVGGRLEYGRAPDGGFRLCAWLPWTA
;
A
#
# COMPACT_ATOMS: atom_id res chain seq x y z
N VAL A 1 -2.42 -7.23 -3.24
CA VAL A 1 -0.94 -7.23 -3.04
C VAL A 1 -0.54 -7.85 -1.70
N THR A 2 -1.47 -8.06 -0.76
CA THR A 2 -1.19 -8.51 0.62
C THR A 2 -1.11 -10.04 0.82
N GLN A 3 -1.50 -10.88 -0.12
CA GLN A 3 -1.48 -12.35 0.04
C GLN A 3 -0.13 -12.99 -0.32
N SER A 4 0.58 -12.52 -1.34
CA SER A 4 1.88 -13.08 -1.76
C SER A 4 3.03 -12.76 -0.79
N ALA A 5 2.92 -11.69 -0.01
CA ALA A 5 3.92 -11.32 1.00
C ALA A 5 3.91 -12.25 2.24
N MET A 6 2.82 -12.98 2.50
CA MET A 6 2.72 -13.91 3.64
C MET A 6 3.37 -15.27 3.37
N GLU A 7 3.37 -15.77 2.13
CA GLU A 7 3.83 -17.13 1.80
C GLU A 7 5.33 -17.38 2.01
N TYR A 8 6.17 -16.32 1.95
CA TYR A 8 7.62 -16.46 2.07
C TYR A 8 8.23 -15.95 3.39
N ARG A 9 7.41 -15.51 4.35
CA ARG A 9 7.90 -15.01 5.65
C ARG A 9 8.66 -16.06 6.46
N TRP A 10 8.37 -17.33 6.30
CA TRP A 10 9.04 -18.43 7.00
C TRP A 10 10.43 -18.74 6.41
N LEU A 11 10.72 -18.33 5.16
CA LEU A 11 12.02 -18.51 4.52
C LEU A 11 13.11 -17.51 4.98
N LEU A 12 12.74 -16.45 5.71
CA LEU A 12 13.68 -15.44 6.15
C LEU A 12 14.22 -15.71 7.55
N PRO A 13 15.54 -15.53 7.77
CA PRO A 13 16.13 -15.55 9.11
C PRO A 13 15.53 -14.46 10.00
N GLY A 14 15.44 -14.71 11.31
CA GLY A 14 14.89 -13.77 12.29
C GLY A 14 15.56 -12.38 12.26
N SER A 15 16.86 -12.32 11.97
CA SER A 15 17.63 -11.07 11.87
C SER A 15 17.16 -10.12 10.75
N LEU A 16 16.51 -10.62 9.70
CA LEU A 16 15.97 -9.81 8.61
C LEU A 16 14.52 -9.38 8.86
N ARG A 17 13.80 -10.07 9.76
CA ARG A 17 12.47 -9.67 10.23
C ARG A 17 12.53 -8.49 11.19
N ASP A 18 13.58 -8.42 12.00
CA ASP A 18 13.73 -7.39 13.03
C ASP A 18 14.33 -6.08 12.50
N ALA A 19 14.97 -6.09 11.33
CA ALA A 19 15.46 -4.88 10.65
C ALA A 19 14.34 -3.91 10.24
N GLN A 20 13.10 -4.41 10.06
CA GLN A 20 11.93 -3.59 9.77
C GLN A 20 11.25 -2.98 11.01
N ARG A 21 11.58 -3.45 12.21
CA ARG A 21 11.12 -2.84 13.47
C ARG A 21 12.24 -1.95 14.01
N ARG A 22 12.06 -0.64 13.93
CA ARG A 22 12.97 0.40 14.46
C ARG A 22 13.19 0.38 15.98
N GLU A 23 12.83 -0.70 16.67
CA GLU A 23 13.04 -0.87 18.10
C GLU A 23 14.21 -1.83 18.34
N ARG A 24 15.10 -1.47 19.29
CA ARG A 24 16.37 -2.11 19.68
C ARG A 24 16.36 -3.63 19.51
N PRO A 25 17.27 -4.23 18.72
CA PRO A 25 17.23 -5.63 18.37
C PRO A 25 17.65 -6.51 19.56
N ARG A 26 16.70 -6.96 20.35
CA ARG A 26 16.84 -8.25 21.03
C ARG A 26 16.53 -9.31 19.96
N VAL A 27 17.59 -9.86 19.37
CA VAL A 27 17.49 -10.96 18.38
C VAL A 27 16.80 -12.14 19.03
N ARG A 28 15.48 -12.21 18.97
CA ARG A 28 14.73 -13.43 19.31
C ARG A 28 14.96 -14.44 18.20
N ARG A 29 15.48 -15.61 18.56
CA ARG A 29 15.68 -16.73 17.63
C ARG A 29 14.34 -17.10 17.01
N SER A 30 14.29 -17.15 15.67
CA SER A 30 13.10 -17.63 14.96
C SER A 30 12.97 -19.14 15.15
N THR A 31 11.74 -19.67 15.12
CA THR A 31 11.47 -21.13 15.14
C THR A 31 12.31 -21.88 14.08
N ARG A 32 12.48 -21.28 12.91
CA ARG A 32 13.33 -21.80 11.85
C ARG A 32 14.81 -21.87 12.25
N ASP A 33 15.32 -20.85 12.96
CA ASP A 33 16.71 -20.86 13.42
C ASP A 33 16.96 -22.01 14.38
N TRP A 34 16.00 -22.31 15.25
CA TRP A 34 16.02 -23.46 16.14
C TRP A 34 15.98 -24.78 15.37
N ILE A 35 15.09 -24.91 14.37
CA ILE A 35 15.00 -26.12 13.54
C ILE A 35 16.34 -26.38 12.83
N VAL A 36 16.95 -25.37 12.22
CA VAL A 36 18.24 -25.50 11.55
C VAL A 36 19.35 -25.87 12.53
N ASP A 37 19.36 -25.28 13.74
CA ASP A 37 20.35 -25.61 14.78
C ASP A 37 20.21 -27.06 15.25
N ILE A 38 18.98 -27.53 15.48
CA ILE A 38 18.69 -28.90 15.88
C ILE A 38 19.06 -29.87 14.77
N VAL A 39 18.70 -29.59 13.51
CA VAL A 39 19.02 -30.50 12.38
C VAL A 39 20.52 -30.63 12.20
N ILE A 40 21.28 -29.56 12.25
CA ILE A 40 22.74 -29.61 12.12
C ILE A 40 23.37 -30.36 13.32
N PHE A 41 22.85 -30.11 14.53
CA PHE A 41 23.30 -30.85 15.72
C PHE A 41 23.04 -32.35 15.56
N LEU A 42 21.82 -32.75 15.17
CA LEU A 42 21.47 -34.16 14.97
C LEU A 42 22.30 -34.83 13.86
N LEU A 43 22.55 -34.14 12.74
CA LEU A 43 23.42 -34.60 11.68
C LEU A 43 24.86 -34.82 12.17
N SER A 44 25.37 -33.89 12.98
CA SER A 44 26.72 -33.97 13.55
C SER A 44 26.83 -35.12 14.55
N VAL A 45 25.82 -35.31 15.38
CA VAL A 45 25.75 -36.47 16.33
C VAL A 45 25.61 -37.77 15.57
N GLY A 46 24.71 -37.85 14.57
CA GLY A 46 24.53 -39.05 13.76
C GLY A 46 25.81 -39.48 13.06
N MET A 47 26.53 -38.54 12.46
CA MET A 47 27.83 -38.80 11.84
C MET A 47 28.87 -39.21 12.89
N GLY A 48 28.89 -38.57 14.06
CA GLY A 48 29.75 -38.93 15.17
C GLY A 48 29.50 -40.35 15.70
N LEU A 49 28.24 -40.80 15.77
CA LEU A 49 27.88 -42.18 16.19
C LEU A 49 28.37 -43.22 15.20
N VAL A 50 28.18 -42.97 13.89
CA VAL A 50 28.70 -43.90 12.85
C VAL A 50 30.22 -44.01 12.94
N THR A 51 30.91 -42.89 13.10
CA THR A 51 32.38 -42.91 13.26
C THR A 51 32.80 -43.56 14.58
N ALA A 52 32.05 -43.36 15.66
CA ALA A 52 32.35 -44.01 16.95
C ALA A 52 32.25 -45.52 16.87
N GLU A 53 31.26 -46.06 16.11
CA GLU A 53 31.13 -47.49 15.85
C GLU A 53 32.34 -48.06 15.07
N GLN A 54 32.82 -47.32 14.05
CA GLN A 54 34.02 -47.66 13.30
C GLN A 54 35.27 -47.66 14.18
N VAL A 55 35.44 -46.66 15.03
CA VAL A 55 36.58 -46.57 15.99
C VAL A 55 36.53 -47.69 17.04
N GLN A 56 35.34 -48.13 17.46
CA GLN A 56 35.18 -49.27 18.35
C GLN A 56 35.58 -50.61 17.72
N ALA A 57 35.30 -50.77 16.42
CA ALA A 57 35.65 -51.96 15.67
C ALA A 57 37.13 -52.08 15.29
N GLU A 58 37.92 -50.99 15.50
CA GLU A 58 39.34 -50.91 15.11
C GLU A 58 40.22 -51.78 16.05
N PRO A 59 40.85 -52.89 15.55
CA PRO A 59 41.68 -53.77 16.37
C PRO A 59 43.03 -53.08 16.62
N GLY A 60 43.33 -52.82 17.87
CA GLY A 60 44.65 -52.30 18.26
C GLY A 60 44.66 -50.94 18.92
N LEU A 61 43.55 -50.20 18.94
CA LEU A 61 43.45 -48.97 19.71
C LEU A 61 43.29 -49.28 21.21
N PRO A 62 44.11 -48.71 22.09
CA PRO A 62 43.97 -48.84 23.54
C PRO A 62 42.63 -48.25 24.02
N GLU A 63 41.98 -48.94 24.96
CA GLU A 63 40.66 -48.52 25.49
C GLU A 63 40.62 -47.05 25.98
N PRO A 64 41.68 -46.51 26.69
CA PRO A 64 41.69 -45.10 27.09
C PRO A 64 41.64 -44.12 25.92
N LEU A 65 42.23 -44.45 24.76
CA LEU A 65 42.22 -43.59 23.58
C LEU A 65 40.86 -43.64 22.89
N ARG A 66 40.13 -44.74 22.86
CA ARG A 66 38.75 -44.84 22.36
C ARG A 66 37.77 -44.02 23.19
N VAL A 67 37.92 -44.07 24.53
CA VAL A 67 37.12 -43.27 25.45
C VAL A 67 37.43 -41.76 25.26
N ALA A 68 38.68 -41.40 25.12
CA ALA A 68 39.07 -40.01 24.86
C ALA A 68 38.54 -39.47 23.53
N ASP A 69 38.55 -40.30 22.45
CA ASP A 69 37.99 -39.97 21.15
C ASP A 69 36.47 -39.67 21.26
N GLN A 70 35.71 -40.56 21.93
CA GLN A 70 34.29 -40.39 22.13
C GLN A 70 33.93 -39.17 22.97
N LEU A 71 34.66 -38.93 24.06
CA LEU A 71 34.45 -37.76 24.91
C LEU A 71 34.75 -36.44 24.19
N LEU A 72 35.85 -36.38 23.43
CA LEU A 72 36.17 -35.19 22.62
C LEU A 72 35.14 -34.98 21.52
N GLY A 73 34.67 -36.05 20.85
CA GLY A 73 33.60 -35.94 19.87
C GLY A 73 32.29 -35.44 20.44
N ALA A 74 31.92 -35.91 21.64
CA ALA A 74 30.70 -35.45 22.33
C ALA A 74 30.82 -33.94 22.69
N VAL A 75 31.95 -33.54 23.23
CA VAL A 75 32.25 -32.12 23.53
C VAL A 75 32.22 -31.27 22.27
N ALA A 76 32.81 -31.75 21.16
CA ALA A 76 32.76 -31.06 19.87
C ALA A 76 31.30 -30.88 19.34
N CYS A 77 30.46 -31.92 19.47
CA CYS A 77 29.05 -31.82 19.11
C CYS A 77 28.31 -30.79 19.98
N ILE A 78 28.55 -30.76 21.27
CA ILE A 78 27.97 -29.76 22.18
C ILE A 78 28.46 -28.34 21.80
N ALA A 79 29.73 -28.19 21.46
CA ALA A 79 30.33 -26.93 21.07
C ALA A 79 29.69 -26.30 19.79
N ILE A 80 28.99 -27.11 18.97
CA ILE A 80 28.26 -26.61 17.80
C ILE A 80 27.24 -25.52 18.18
N TRP A 81 26.70 -25.52 19.39
CA TRP A 81 25.79 -24.48 19.86
C TRP A 81 26.45 -23.10 19.94
N LEU A 82 27.79 -23.03 20.01
CA LEU A 82 28.59 -21.78 19.98
C LEU A 82 28.87 -21.30 18.55
N ARG A 83 28.59 -22.13 17.52
CA ARG A 83 28.92 -21.85 16.10
C ARG A 83 28.43 -20.51 15.56
N ARG A 84 27.29 -20.01 16.08
CA ARG A 84 26.78 -18.70 15.67
C ARG A 84 27.50 -17.53 16.33
N ARG A 85 28.04 -17.75 17.54
CA ARG A 85 28.75 -16.72 18.31
C ARG A 85 30.20 -16.59 17.87
N TRP A 86 30.88 -17.71 17.64
CA TRP A 86 32.29 -17.79 17.28
C TRP A 86 32.54 -18.77 16.11
N PRO A 87 31.99 -18.50 14.92
CA PRO A 87 32.05 -19.48 13.84
C PRO A 87 33.49 -19.80 13.39
N VAL A 88 34.31 -18.78 13.22
CA VAL A 88 35.70 -18.95 12.80
C VAL A 88 36.55 -19.57 13.91
N GLY A 89 36.42 -19.08 15.15
CA GLY A 89 37.18 -19.60 16.30
C GLY A 89 36.85 -21.05 16.56
N LEU A 90 35.56 -21.45 16.52
CA LEU A 90 35.14 -22.84 16.69
C LEU A 90 35.75 -23.74 15.60
N THR A 91 35.72 -23.34 14.33
CA THR A 91 36.29 -24.11 13.23
C THR A 91 37.80 -24.31 13.44
N LEU A 92 38.53 -23.22 13.83
CA LEU A 92 39.98 -23.33 14.09
C LEU A 92 40.31 -24.26 15.25
N VAL A 93 39.51 -24.27 16.32
CA VAL A 93 39.67 -25.19 17.45
C VAL A 93 39.38 -26.64 17.07
N LEU A 94 38.34 -26.84 16.21
CA LEU A 94 37.98 -28.20 15.80
C LEU A 94 38.99 -28.84 14.84
N ILE A 95 39.84 -28.07 14.14
CA ILE A 95 40.90 -28.63 13.29
C ILE A 95 41.88 -29.51 14.09
N PRO A 96 42.56 -29.06 15.14
CA PRO A 96 43.41 -29.91 15.92
C PRO A 96 42.67 -31.02 16.68
N VAL A 97 41.41 -30.77 17.10
CA VAL A 97 40.57 -31.77 17.76
C VAL A 97 40.27 -32.94 16.82
N SER A 98 40.09 -32.70 15.52
CA SER A 98 39.83 -33.75 14.55
C SER A 98 41.00 -34.71 14.28
N PHE A 99 42.25 -34.32 14.64
CA PHE A 99 43.37 -35.27 14.63
C PHE A 99 43.33 -36.26 15.76
N VAL A 100 42.79 -35.82 16.92
CA VAL A 100 42.70 -36.69 18.09
C VAL A 100 41.41 -37.48 18.10
N SER A 101 40.29 -36.84 17.66
CA SER A 101 38.99 -37.46 17.66
C SER A 101 38.41 -37.52 16.26
N ALA A 102 38.24 -38.73 15.70
CA ALA A 102 37.55 -39.00 14.47
C ALA A 102 36.05 -38.69 14.61
N VAL A 103 35.46 -38.92 15.78
CA VAL A 103 34.06 -38.65 16.12
C VAL A 103 33.73 -37.17 16.00
N SER A 104 34.70 -36.26 16.15
CA SER A 104 34.51 -34.81 16.00
C SER A 104 34.31 -34.35 14.56
N GLY A 105 34.51 -35.20 13.54
CA GLY A 105 34.45 -34.83 12.11
C GLY A 105 33.15 -34.20 11.68
N GLY A 106 32.02 -34.73 12.13
CA GLY A 106 30.69 -34.15 11.87
C GLY A 106 30.54 -32.70 12.42
N ALA A 107 31.08 -32.48 13.61
CA ALA A 107 31.09 -31.15 14.21
C ALA A 107 32.00 -30.15 13.46
N ALA A 108 33.16 -30.63 12.97
CA ALA A 108 34.06 -29.83 12.15
C ALA A 108 33.44 -29.38 10.82
N LEU A 109 32.75 -30.31 10.12
CA LEU A 109 31.99 -29.99 8.90
C LEU A 109 30.87 -28.99 9.15
N ALA A 110 30.12 -29.15 10.24
CA ALA A 110 29.05 -28.23 10.63
C ALA A 110 29.58 -26.82 10.96
N ALA A 111 30.73 -26.73 11.63
CA ALA A 111 31.40 -25.47 11.91
C ALA A 111 31.88 -24.78 10.61
N LEU A 112 32.52 -25.54 9.71
CA LEU A 112 32.98 -25.04 8.41
C LEU A 112 31.81 -24.55 7.55
N PHE A 113 30.72 -25.33 7.47
CA PHE A 113 29.49 -24.90 6.81
C PHE A 113 28.97 -23.58 7.36
N THR A 114 28.99 -23.43 8.68
CA THR A 114 28.53 -22.19 9.33
C THR A 114 29.41 -20.98 8.96
N VAL A 115 30.73 -21.16 8.85
CA VAL A 115 31.64 -20.12 8.35
C VAL A 115 31.28 -19.76 6.90
N ALA A 116 31.08 -20.76 6.04
CA ALA A 116 30.74 -20.57 4.62
C ALA A 116 29.43 -19.78 4.44
N VAL A 117 28.43 -20.04 5.28
CA VAL A 117 27.13 -19.33 5.22
C VAL A 117 27.19 -17.90 5.77
N HIS A 118 27.96 -17.67 6.85
CA HIS A 118 27.85 -16.42 7.62
C HIS A 118 29.04 -15.46 7.46
N ARG A 119 30.18 -15.91 6.91
CA ARG A 119 31.40 -15.11 6.83
C ARG A 119 31.83 -14.85 5.38
N PRO A 120 32.54 -13.74 5.11
CA PRO A 120 33.06 -13.46 3.76
C PRO A 120 34.06 -14.52 3.31
N PHE A 121 34.24 -14.63 1.99
CA PHE A 121 35.06 -15.65 1.32
C PHE A 121 36.45 -15.81 1.93
N ARG A 122 37.10 -14.73 2.35
CA ARG A 122 38.44 -14.76 2.97
C ARG A 122 38.54 -15.70 4.18
N TYR A 123 37.47 -15.75 5.01
CA TYR A 123 37.45 -16.67 6.16
C TYR A 123 37.17 -18.11 5.76
N VAL A 124 36.36 -18.28 4.72
CA VAL A 124 36.06 -19.63 4.16
C VAL A 124 37.33 -20.18 3.53
N ALA A 125 38.05 -19.39 2.74
CA ALA A 125 39.33 -19.78 2.14
C ALA A 125 40.39 -20.13 3.19
N LEU A 126 40.48 -19.33 4.25
CA LEU A 126 41.45 -19.57 5.35
C LEU A 126 41.10 -20.87 6.09
N THR A 127 39.88 -21.00 6.61
CA THR A 127 39.48 -22.18 7.43
C THR A 127 39.35 -23.44 6.59
N GLY A 128 38.81 -23.32 5.35
CA GLY A 128 38.71 -24.42 4.41
C GLY A 128 40.06 -24.87 3.89
N GLY A 129 40.92 -23.94 3.51
CA GLY A 129 42.28 -24.23 3.06
C GLY A 129 43.11 -24.92 4.17
N LEU A 130 42.97 -24.46 5.43
CA LEU A 130 43.64 -25.10 6.56
C LEU A 130 43.09 -26.53 6.79
N ASN A 131 41.78 -26.75 6.75
CA ASN A 131 41.20 -28.08 6.83
C ASN A 131 41.72 -28.99 5.70
N LEU A 132 41.72 -28.51 4.44
CA LEU A 132 42.20 -29.28 3.30
C LEU A 132 43.72 -29.61 3.43
N ALA A 133 44.50 -28.69 3.91
CA ALA A 133 45.93 -28.92 4.13
C ALA A 133 46.22 -30.03 5.20
N THR A 134 45.31 -30.23 6.13
CA THR A 134 45.46 -31.25 7.19
C THR A 134 45.01 -32.64 6.76
N VAL A 135 44.23 -32.80 5.63
CA VAL A 135 43.71 -34.07 5.17
C VAL A 135 44.79 -35.13 4.91
N PRO A 136 45.89 -34.85 4.19
CA PRO A 136 46.94 -35.85 3.96
C PRO A 136 47.59 -36.35 5.26
N LEU A 137 47.84 -35.43 6.20
CA LEU A 137 48.41 -35.76 7.47
C LEU A 137 47.46 -36.62 8.32
N TYR A 138 46.16 -36.24 8.32
CA TYR A 138 45.10 -37.00 9.02
C TYR A 138 45.04 -38.48 8.52
N LEU A 139 44.97 -38.67 7.19
CA LEU A 139 44.91 -40.03 6.59
C LEU A 139 46.19 -40.81 6.71
N HIS A 140 47.31 -40.15 6.85
CA HIS A 140 48.59 -40.82 7.12
C HIS A 140 48.66 -41.34 8.57
N LEU A 141 48.09 -40.59 9.52
CA LEU A 141 48.05 -40.99 10.93
C LEU A 141 46.93 -42.03 11.22
N ARG A 142 45.88 -41.98 10.44
CA ARG A 142 44.72 -42.91 10.55
C ARG A 142 44.37 -43.46 9.17
N PRO A 143 45.11 -44.49 8.70
CA PRO A 143 44.83 -45.12 7.41
C PRO A 143 43.52 -45.87 7.47
N ASP A 144 42.66 -45.67 6.45
CA ASP A 144 41.41 -46.43 6.30
C ASP A 144 41.73 -47.83 5.77
N PRO A 145 41.19 -48.88 6.37
CA PRO A 145 41.48 -50.25 5.92
C PRO A 145 40.82 -50.59 4.56
N GLU A 146 39.76 -49.87 4.18
CA GLU A 146 38.97 -50.16 2.96
C GLU A 146 39.38 -49.24 1.78
N LEU A 147 39.96 -48.07 2.04
CA LEU A 147 40.28 -47.08 1.02
C LEU A 147 41.79 -46.93 0.86
N SER A 148 42.25 -46.84 -0.37
CA SER A 148 43.62 -46.44 -0.63
C SER A 148 43.86 -44.99 -0.19
N PHE A 149 45.10 -44.62 0.18
CA PHE A 149 45.45 -43.29 0.60
C PHE A 149 44.99 -42.16 -0.37
N ARG A 150 45.06 -42.43 -1.69
CA ARG A 150 44.60 -41.49 -2.72
C ARG A 150 43.13 -41.34 -2.76
N GLU A 151 42.37 -42.43 -2.65
CA GLU A 151 40.92 -42.44 -2.60
C GLU A 151 40.40 -41.72 -1.35
N GLY A 152 41.03 -41.96 -0.21
CA GLY A 152 40.71 -41.26 1.02
C GLY A 152 40.93 -39.75 0.92
N ILE A 153 42.07 -39.31 0.37
CA ILE A 153 42.32 -37.87 0.12
C ILE A 153 41.24 -37.32 -0.79
N ALA A 154 40.92 -37.98 -1.91
CA ALA A 154 39.94 -37.49 -2.87
C ALA A 154 38.56 -37.39 -2.24
N LEU A 155 38.13 -38.40 -1.48
CA LEU A 155 36.82 -38.44 -0.83
C LEU A 155 36.65 -37.32 0.21
N VAL A 156 37.61 -37.21 1.15
CA VAL A 156 37.55 -36.23 2.22
C VAL A 156 37.66 -34.78 1.66
N THR A 157 38.55 -34.59 0.68
CA THR A 157 38.67 -33.28 -0.01
C THR A 157 37.38 -32.92 -0.72
N LEU A 158 36.77 -33.84 -1.44
CA LEU A 158 35.47 -33.64 -2.11
C LEU A 158 34.39 -33.28 -1.10
N MET A 159 34.32 -33.96 0.03
CA MET A 159 33.35 -33.68 1.10
C MET A 159 33.49 -32.25 1.65
N PHE A 160 34.72 -31.83 1.96
CA PHE A 160 34.97 -30.45 2.40
C PHE A 160 34.59 -29.40 1.33
N LEU A 161 34.94 -29.66 0.07
CA LEU A 161 34.59 -28.78 -1.04
C LEU A 161 33.08 -28.65 -1.23
N VAL A 162 32.35 -29.77 -1.19
CA VAL A 162 30.88 -29.79 -1.27
C VAL A 162 30.27 -28.96 -0.15
N VAL A 163 30.71 -29.13 1.09
CA VAL A 163 30.22 -28.39 2.25
C VAL A 163 30.48 -26.90 2.10
N MET A 164 31.69 -26.51 1.66
CA MET A 164 32.05 -25.09 1.43
C MET A 164 31.23 -24.46 0.31
N ILE A 165 31.14 -25.14 -0.85
CA ILE A 165 30.39 -24.65 -2.01
C ILE A 165 28.92 -24.52 -1.65
N TRP A 166 28.33 -25.51 -1.00
CA TRP A 166 26.93 -25.46 -0.56
C TRP A 166 26.67 -24.31 0.42
N GLY A 167 27.56 -24.11 1.40
CA GLY A 167 27.47 -22.98 2.33
C GLY A 167 27.56 -21.61 1.63
N MET A 168 28.49 -21.46 0.67
CA MET A 168 28.61 -20.26 -0.14
C MET A 168 27.39 -20.04 -1.04
N LEU A 169 26.83 -21.09 -1.63
CA LEU A 169 25.61 -21.03 -2.45
C LEU A 169 24.41 -20.54 -1.61
N VAL A 170 24.23 -21.10 -0.41
CA VAL A 170 23.17 -20.64 0.53
C VAL A 170 23.33 -19.17 0.86
N ARG A 171 24.55 -18.72 1.09
CA ARG A 171 24.86 -17.31 1.33
C ARG A 171 24.54 -16.44 0.12
N ALA A 172 25.02 -16.81 -1.07
CA ALA A 172 24.79 -16.05 -2.31
C ALA A 172 23.30 -15.94 -2.60
N ARG A 173 22.54 -17.03 -2.46
CA ARG A 173 21.08 -17.02 -2.62
C ARG A 173 20.39 -16.10 -1.63
N ARG A 174 20.82 -16.07 -0.37
CA ARG A 174 20.28 -15.14 0.64
C ARG A 174 20.56 -13.68 0.29
N GLN A 175 21.77 -13.36 -0.13
CA GLN A 175 22.14 -12.02 -0.56
C GLN A 175 21.34 -11.56 -1.77
N LEU A 176 21.15 -12.44 -2.75
CA LEU A 176 20.33 -12.17 -3.94
C LEU A 176 18.88 -11.85 -3.56
N VAL A 177 18.26 -12.68 -2.71
CA VAL A 177 16.87 -12.44 -2.27
C VAL A 177 16.72 -11.09 -1.54
N VAL A 178 17.69 -10.73 -0.68
CA VAL A 178 17.67 -9.43 0.01
C VAL A 178 17.79 -8.28 -1.01
N SER A 179 18.76 -8.36 -1.93
CA SER A 179 18.97 -7.30 -2.92
C SER A 179 17.79 -7.13 -3.88
N LEU A 180 17.14 -8.23 -4.27
CA LEU A 180 15.94 -8.18 -5.12
C LEU A 180 14.76 -7.50 -4.40
N ARG A 181 14.59 -7.78 -3.11
CA ARG A 181 13.54 -7.11 -2.30
C ARG A 181 13.78 -5.61 -2.17
N GLU A 182 15.00 -5.22 -1.82
CA GLU A 182 15.35 -3.80 -1.74
C GLU A 182 15.14 -3.07 -3.08
N ARG A 183 15.42 -3.76 -4.20
CA ARG A 183 15.14 -3.19 -5.53
C ARG A 183 13.65 -3.09 -5.81
N ALA A 184 12.85 -4.10 -5.42
CA ALA A 184 11.40 -4.08 -5.61
C ALA A 184 10.76 -2.96 -4.80
N GLU A 185 11.12 -2.81 -3.50
CA GLU A 185 10.62 -1.72 -2.64
C GLU A 185 10.98 -0.33 -3.21
N ARG A 186 12.22 -0.15 -3.70
CA ARG A 186 12.62 1.11 -4.35
C ARG A 186 11.83 1.37 -5.64
N ALA A 187 11.60 0.34 -6.46
CA ALA A 187 10.84 0.48 -7.69
C ALA A 187 9.37 0.85 -7.44
N GLU A 188 8.75 0.31 -6.38
CA GLU A 188 7.40 0.68 -5.97
C GLU A 188 7.31 2.17 -5.56
N VAL A 189 8.21 2.62 -4.69
CA VAL A 189 8.28 4.03 -4.28
C VAL A 189 8.55 4.97 -5.48
N GLU A 190 9.46 4.58 -6.38
CA GLU A 190 9.71 5.36 -7.59
C GLU A 190 8.51 5.41 -8.52
N ALA A 191 7.74 4.32 -8.63
CA ALA A 191 6.52 4.28 -9.43
C ALA A 191 5.44 5.21 -8.87
N GLU A 192 5.23 5.21 -7.55
CA GLU A 192 4.31 6.13 -6.87
C GLU A 192 4.70 7.59 -7.12
N LEU A 193 5.98 7.94 -6.93
CA LEU A 193 6.49 9.29 -7.20
C LEU A 193 6.34 9.71 -8.67
N ARG A 194 6.48 8.78 -9.62
CA ARG A 194 6.26 9.08 -11.05
C ARG A 194 4.80 9.39 -11.34
N VAL A 195 3.87 8.63 -10.75
CA VAL A 195 2.43 8.90 -10.88
C VAL A 195 2.07 10.26 -10.29
N GLU A 196 2.59 10.59 -9.11
CA GLU A 196 2.34 11.89 -8.49
C GLU A 196 2.89 13.06 -9.33
N ARG A 197 4.13 12.92 -9.82
CA ARG A 197 4.72 13.92 -10.73
C ARG A 197 3.94 14.08 -12.03
N ALA A 198 3.48 12.97 -12.62
CA ALA A 198 2.68 13.03 -13.84
C ALA A 198 1.35 13.78 -13.61
N ARG A 199 0.68 13.53 -12.46
CA ARG A 199 -0.52 14.27 -12.07
C ARG A 199 -0.24 15.76 -11.85
N HIS A 200 0.89 16.10 -11.26
CA HIS A 200 1.28 17.50 -11.04
C HIS A 200 1.54 18.23 -12.37
N LEU A 201 2.30 17.61 -13.27
CA LEU A 201 2.58 18.18 -14.59
C LEU A 201 1.31 18.34 -15.43
N GLU A 202 0.38 17.40 -15.34
CA GLU A 202 -0.90 17.48 -16.03
C GLU A 202 -1.75 18.64 -15.50
N ARG A 203 -1.80 18.84 -14.17
CA ARG A 203 -2.47 20.01 -13.58
C ARG A 203 -1.86 21.33 -14.03
N GLU A 204 -0.53 21.41 -14.07
CA GLU A 204 0.15 22.62 -14.57
C GLU A 204 -0.12 22.86 -16.05
N ARG A 205 -0.24 21.79 -16.86
CA ARG A 205 -0.59 21.90 -18.28
C ARG A 205 -2.01 22.44 -18.44
N ILE A 206 -2.98 21.85 -17.72
CA ILE A 206 -4.37 22.30 -17.74
C ILE A 206 -4.49 23.74 -17.29
N ALA A 207 -3.80 24.13 -16.21
CA ALA A 207 -3.83 25.50 -15.70
C ALA A 207 -3.28 26.53 -16.72
N ARG A 208 -2.20 26.17 -17.45
CA ARG A 208 -1.66 27.03 -18.51
C ARG A 208 -2.61 27.15 -19.70
N GLU A 209 -3.12 26.03 -20.20
CA GLU A 209 -4.07 26.00 -21.32
C GLU A 209 -5.32 26.85 -21.01
N MET A 210 -5.81 26.76 -19.79
CA MET A 210 -6.96 27.54 -19.33
C MET A 210 -6.63 29.02 -19.17
N HIS A 211 -5.44 29.35 -18.68
CA HIS A 211 -4.98 30.74 -18.60
C HIS A 211 -4.95 31.39 -19.99
N ASP A 212 -4.46 30.65 -20.99
CA ASP A 212 -4.38 31.15 -22.36
C ASP A 212 -5.78 31.40 -22.96
N VAL A 213 -6.72 30.47 -22.74
CA VAL A 213 -8.12 30.64 -23.18
C VAL A 213 -8.79 31.85 -22.51
N LEU A 214 -8.63 31.99 -21.18
CA LEU A 214 -9.19 33.12 -20.43
C LEU A 214 -8.56 34.45 -20.84
N ALA A 215 -7.25 34.53 -21.00
CA ALA A 215 -6.53 35.73 -21.44
C ALA A 215 -7.01 36.17 -22.83
N HIS A 216 -7.17 35.22 -23.77
CA HIS A 216 -7.71 35.52 -25.10
C HIS A 216 -9.12 36.11 -25.04
N ARG A 217 -10.04 35.49 -24.27
CA ARG A 217 -11.42 35.99 -24.13
C ARG A 217 -11.50 37.36 -23.45
N LEU A 218 -10.73 37.56 -22.38
CA LEU A 218 -10.67 38.86 -21.71
C LEU A 218 -10.12 39.95 -22.63
N SER A 219 -9.15 39.63 -23.48
CA SER A 219 -8.63 40.53 -24.49
C SER A 219 -9.69 40.94 -25.51
N LEU A 220 -10.50 40.00 -26.02
CA LEU A 220 -11.61 40.28 -26.91
C LEU A 220 -12.68 41.16 -26.24
N LEU A 221 -13.03 40.92 -24.99
CA LEU A 221 -13.95 41.74 -24.22
C LEU A 221 -13.45 43.15 -24.06
N SER A 222 -12.16 43.33 -23.76
CA SER A 222 -11.51 44.65 -23.63
C SER A 222 -11.53 45.41 -24.95
N VAL A 223 -11.32 44.75 -26.08
CA VAL A 223 -11.40 45.38 -27.43
C VAL A 223 -12.81 45.85 -27.72
N HIS A 224 -13.86 45.04 -27.42
CA HIS A 224 -15.25 45.43 -27.62
C HIS A 224 -15.67 46.57 -26.67
N ALA A 225 -15.23 46.54 -25.44
CA ALA A 225 -15.50 47.64 -24.48
C ALA A 225 -14.80 48.93 -24.91
N GLY A 226 -13.51 48.86 -25.32
CA GLY A 226 -12.79 50.02 -25.82
C GLY A 226 -13.40 50.63 -27.11
N ALA A 227 -13.95 49.79 -27.99
CA ALA A 227 -14.65 50.27 -29.18
C ALA A 227 -15.92 51.08 -28.85
N LEU A 228 -16.65 50.74 -27.78
CA LEU A 228 -17.79 51.47 -27.27
C LEU A 228 -17.36 52.82 -26.64
N GLU A 229 -16.25 52.86 -25.93
CA GLU A 229 -15.72 54.05 -25.27
C GLU A 229 -15.21 55.08 -26.29
N TYR A 230 -14.55 54.60 -27.37
CA TYR A 230 -13.92 55.48 -28.35
C TYR A 230 -14.91 56.08 -29.39
N ARG A 231 -16.14 55.54 -29.53
CA ARG A 231 -17.16 56.02 -30.48
C ARG A 231 -18.46 56.42 -29.76
N PRO A 232 -18.54 57.61 -29.14
CA PRO A 232 -19.73 58.07 -28.44
C PRO A 232 -20.94 58.33 -29.37
N ASP A 233 -20.71 58.57 -30.67
CA ASP A 233 -21.76 58.82 -31.68
C ASP A 233 -22.27 57.56 -32.39
N MET A 234 -22.08 56.39 -31.81
CA MET A 234 -22.51 55.10 -32.38
C MET A 234 -24.06 55.00 -32.37
N PRO A 235 -24.70 54.49 -33.45
CA PRO A 235 -26.13 54.23 -33.44
C PRO A 235 -26.57 53.35 -32.27
N SER A 236 -27.71 53.68 -31.65
CA SER A 236 -28.21 52.98 -30.45
C SER A 236 -28.32 51.46 -30.63
N GLN A 237 -28.61 50.95 -31.84
CA GLN A 237 -28.69 49.55 -32.17
C GLN A 237 -27.33 48.87 -32.10
N ASP A 238 -26.26 49.55 -32.50
CA ASP A 238 -24.89 49.02 -32.47
C ASP A 238 -24.34 49.00 -31.04
N VAL A 239 -24.69 49.97 -30.21
CA VAL A 239 -24.37 50.02 -28.76
C VAL A 239 -25.01 48.81 -28.06
N VAL A 240 -26.33 48.54 -28.32
CA VAL A 240 -27.06 47.42 -27.73
C VAL A 240 -26.44 46.08 -28.17
N ARG A 241 -26.02 45.97 -29.43
CA ARG A 241 -25.37 44.75 -29.96
C ARG A 241 -24.02 44.51 -29.32
N ALA A 242 -23.16 45.53 -29.22
CA ALA A 242 -21.86 45.45 -28.59
C ALA A 242 -21.94 45.14 -27.09
N ALA A 243 -22.87 45.77 -26.37
CA ALA A 243 -23.14 45.48 -24.97
C ALA A 243 -23.63 44.03 -24.78
N GLY A 244 -24.44 43.51 -25.74
CA GLY A 244 -24.87 42.11 -25.76
C GLY A 244 -23.71 41.13 -25.91
N VAL A 245 -22.76 41.42 -26.80
CA VAL A 245 -21.55 40.61 -27.02
C VAL A 245 -20.66 40.59 -25.76
N ILE A 246 -20.45 41.76 -25.14
CA ILE A 246 -19.66 41.89 -23.90
C ILE A 246 -20.32 41.06 -22.79
N ARG A 247 -21.62 41.20 -22.57
CA ARG A 247 -22.36 40.48 -21.53
C ARG A 247 -22.29 38.93 -21.75
N SER A 248 -22.51 38.49 -22.98
CA SER A 248 -22.43 37.07 -23.34
C SER A 248 -21.02 36.51 -23.16
N GLY A 249 -20.01 37.25 -23.62
CA GLY A 249 -18.60 36.83 -23.46
C GLY A 249 -18.15 36.79 -21.99
N ALA A 250 -18.59 37.74 -21.18
CA ALA A 250 -18.31 37.72 -19.74
C ALA A 250 -18.97 36.55 -19.03
N HIS A 251 -20.22 36.21 -19.41
CA HIS A 251 -20.94 35.08 -18.85
C HIS A 251 -20.24 33.75 -19.19
N GLN A 252 -19.80 33.61 -20.44
CA GLN A 252 -19.08 32.44 -20.90
C GLN A 252 -17.72 32.30 -20.20
N ALA A 253 -16.96 33.41 -20.05
CA ALA A 253 -15.68 33.36 -19.33
C ALA A 253 -15.83 32.95 -17.86
N LEU A 254 -16.93 33.38 -17.21
CA LEU A 254 -17.23 32.96 -15.84
C LEU A 254 -17.66 31.49 -15.75
N GLN A 255 -18.34 30.96 -16.75
CA GLN A 255 -18.67 29.55 -16.83
C GLN A 255 -17.42 28.68 -16.99
N ASP A 256 -16.54 29.03 -17.92
CA ASP A 256 -15.29 28.32 -18.16
C ASP A 256 -14.40 28.33 -16.91
N LEU A 257 -14.32 29.48 -16.20
CA LEU A 257 -13.56 29.57 -14.95
C LEU A 257 -14.12 28.63 -13.86
N ARG A 258 -15.47 28.52 -13.76
CA ARG A 258 -16.11 27.60 -12.81
C ARG A 258 -15.84 26.15 -13.15
N GLU A 259 -15.84 25.79 -14.44
CA GLU A 259 -15.53 24.45 -14.92
C GLU A 259 -14.08 24.07 -14.60
N VAL A 260 -13.14 24.97 -14.84
CA VAL A 260 -11.71 24.77 -14.49
C VAL A 260 -11.50 24.58 -13.00
N ILE A 261 -12.11 25.45 -12.18
CA ILE A 261 -12.03 25.32 -10.73
C ILE A 261 -12.67 23.99 -10.29
N GLY A 262 -13.75 23.56 -10.94
CA GLY A 262 -14.38 22.28 -10.74
C GLY A 262 -13.40 21.11 -11.01
N VAL A 263 -12.77 21.07 -12.17
CA VAL A 263 -11.80 20.02 -12.56
C VAL A 263 -10.59 20.00 -11.63
N LEU A 264 -10.04 21.16 -11.25
CA LEU A 264 -8.92 21.26 -10.33
C LEU A 264 -9.30 20.84 -8.89
N ARG A 265 -10.55 21.08 -8.48
CA ARG A 265 -11.09 20.68 -7.18
C ARG A 265 -11.44 19.19 -7.09
N HIS A 266 -12.05 18.59 -8.11
CA HIS A 266 -12.36 17.15 -8.14
C HIS A 266 -11.10 16.28 -8.14
N GLY A 267 -9.97 16.79 -8.61
CA GLY A 267 -8.67 16.15 -8.44
C GLY A 267 -8.08 16.22 -7.03
N ALA A 268 -8.66 17.04 -6.14
CA ALA A 268 -8.26 17.23 -4.74
C ALA A 268 -9.28 16.61 -3.75
N GLU A 269 -10.48 16.25 -4.20
CA GLU A 269 -11.58 15.73 -3.38
C GLU A 269 -11.46 14.23 -3.01
N GLY A 270 -10.23 13.68 -3.02
CA GLY A 270 -9.92 12.56 -2.14
C GLY A 270 -9.68 12.98 -0.69
N ALA A 271 -9.59 14.29 -0.41
CA ALA A 271 -9.48 14.84 0.93
C ALA A 271 -10.43 16.05 1.02
N GLU A 272 -11.53 15.87 1.71
CA GLU A 272 -12.54 16.82 2.11
C GLU A 272 -11.97 18.26 2.25
N GLY A 273 -12.38 19.15 1.35
CA GLY A 273 -12.25 20.59 1.53
C GLY A 273 -13.15 21.06 2.66
N ILE A 274 -12.81 20.69 3.86
CA ILE A 274 -13.40 21.23 5.09
C ILE A 274 -12.75 22.61 5.27
N ASP A 275 -13.51 23.67 5.03
CA ASP A 275 -13.22 24.96 5.62
C ASP A 275 -13.56 24.82 7.13
N PRO A 276 -12.58 24.73 8.03
CA PRO A 276 -12.84 24.48 9.46
C PRO A 276 -13.57 25.64 10.15
N ALA A 277 -13.81 26.75 9.45
CA ALA A 277 -14.42 27.95 9.99
C ALA A 277 -15.95 28.07 9.72
N ARG A 278 -16.55 27.19 8.87
CA ARG A 278 -18.01 27.18 8.66
C ARG A 278 -18.63 25.94 9.28
N PRO A 279 -19.65 26.10 10.15
CA PRO A 279 -20.44 24.97 10.66
C PRO A 279 -20.99 24.17 9.48
N GLN A 280 -20.77 22.87 9.49
CA GLN A 280 -21.23 22.00 8.42
C GLN A 280 -22.76 21.88 8.48
N PRO A 281 -23.47 21.99 7.34
CA PRO A 281 -24.94 21.92 7.34
C PRO A 281 -25.43 20.55 7.82
N THR A 282 -26.45 20.61 8.63
CA THR A 282 -27.12 19.46 9.29
C THR A 282 -28.55 19.33 8.77
N LEU A 283 -29.29 18.30 9.21
CA LEU A 283 -30.72 18.18 8.92
C LEU A 283 -31.54 19.35 9.47
N ALA A 284 -31.13 19.94 10.58
CA ALA A 284 -31.80 21.09 11.18
C ALA A 284 -31.73 22.35 10.31
N ASP A 285 -30.71 22.45 9.45
CA ASP A 285 -30.53 23.60 8.57
C ASP A 285 -31.43 23.55 7.30
N LEU A 286 -32.14 22.45 7.09
CA LEU A 286 -33.10 22.33 5.96
C LEU A 286 -34.24 23.35 6.05
N ALA A 287 -34.75 23.63 7.23
CA ALA A 287 -35.79 24.63 7.43
C ALA A 287 -35.32 26.02 7.00
N ALA A 288 -34.09 26.39 7.38
CA ALA A 288 -33.49 27.67 6.98
C ALA A 288 -33.28 27.76 5.45
N LEU A 289 -32.86 26.67 4.81
CA LEU A 289 -32.69 26.62 3.33
C LEU A 289 -34.01 26.78 2.58
N VAL A 290 -35.11 26.24 3.13
CA VAL A 290 -36.45 26.40 2.59
C VAL A 290 -36.94 27.83 2.74
N GLU A 291 -36.75 28.45 3.90
CA GLU A 291 -37.11 29.86 4.11
C GLU A 291 -36.33 30.79 3.18
N GLU A 292 -35.02 30.56 3.00
CA GLU A 292 -34.21 31.29 2.01
C GLU A 292 -34.79 31.19 0.60
N SER A 293 -35.29 29.99 0.24
CA SER A 293 -35.94 29.78 -1.07
C SER A 293 -37.28 30.46 -1.20
N ARG A 294 -38.07 30.53 -0.10
CA ARG A 294 -39.34 31.29 -0.02
C ARG A 294 -39.09 32.78 -0.15
N ASP A 295 -38.11 33.31 0.55
CA ASP A 295 -37.69 34.71 0.46
C ASP A 295 -37.21 35.10 -0.95
N ALA A 296 -36.65 34.11 -1.69
CA ALA A 296 -36.29 34.26 -3.10
C ALA A 296 -37.49 34.16 -4.07
N GLY A 297 -38.73 34.07 -3.54
CA GLY A 297 -39.99 34.09 -4.33
C GLY A 297 -40.46 32.72 -4.79
N MET A 298 -39.94 31.60 -4.21
CA MET A 298 -40.44 30.26 -4.49
C MET A 298 -41.57 29.88 -3.55
N GLU A 299 -42.59 29.18 -4.05
CA GLU A 299 -43.62 28.55 -3.22
C GLU A 299 -43.12 27.13 -2.86
N VAL A 300 -42.68 26.93 -1.60
CA VAL A 300 -42.10 25.64 -1.15
C VAL A 300 -42.83 25.16 0.07
N THR A 301 -43.31 23.91 0.03
CA THR A 301 -43.89 23.18 1.19
C THR A 301 -42.87 22.17 1.68
N LEU A 302 -42.57 22.17 2.97
CA LEU A 302 -41.69 21.22 3.63
C LEU A 302 -42.48 20.42 4.65
N ASP A 303 -42.53 19.09 4.47
CA ASP A 303 -43.10 18.13 5.43
C ASP A 303 -41.96 17.27 6.01
N MET A 304 -41.59 17.53 7.25
CA MET A 304 -40.55 16.79 7.98
C MET A 304 -41.16 15.76 8.89
N ARG A 305 -40.95 14.46 8.58
CA ARG A 305 -41.43 13.31 9.35
C ARG A 305 -40.21 12.53 9.90
N VAL A 306 -39.34 13.23 10.58
CA VAL A 306 -38.14 12.66 11.23
C VAL A 306 -38.30 12.82 12.74
N ASP A 307 -37.92 11.80 13.52
CA ASP A 307 -37.96 11.89 14.97
C ASP A 307 -36.97 12.97 15.47
N GLU A 308 -37.47 14.02 16.08
CA GLU A 308 -36.68 15.14 16.62
C GLU A 308 -35.65 14.68 17.71
N ARG A 309 -35.84 13.50 18.26
CA ARG A 309 -34.95 12.93 19.29
C ARG A 309 -33.79 12.14 18.69
N ALA A 310 -33.84 11.82 17.41
CA ALA A 310 -32.80 11.06 16.74
C ALA A 310 -31.73 12.00 16.16
N GLU A 311 -30.53 11.97 16.74
CA GLU A 311 -29.39 12.66 16.15
C GLU A 311 -28.95 11.98 14.85
N ALA A 312 -29.17 12.67 13.73
CA ALA A 312 -28.73 12.18 12.42
C ALA A 312 -27.20 12.25 12.31
N PRO A 313 -26.54 11.22 11.77
CA PRO A 313 -25.12 11.27 11.48
C PRO A 313 -24.77 12.51 10.64
N ALA A 314 -23.70 13.22 10.97
CA ALA A 314 -23.31 14.45 10.28
C ALA A 314 -23.13 14.26 8.75
N GLN A 315 -22.68 13.09 8.30
CA GLN A 315 -22.56 12.75 6.90
C GLN A 315 -23.93 12.62 6.21
N LEU A 316 -24.90 12.01 6.89
CA LEU A 316 -26.28 11.90 6.39
C LEU A 316 -26.90 13.29 6.23
N GLY A 317 -26.79 14.16 7.25
CA GLY A 317 -27.27 15.53 7.22
C GLY A 317 -26.72 16.34 6.05
N ARG A 318 -25.39 16.25 5.83
CA ARG A 318 -24.74 16.91 4.68
C ARG A 318 -25.26 16.44 3.34
N ASN A 319 -25.41 15.13 3.16
CA ASN A 319 -25.89 14.57 1.89
C ASN A 319 -27.32 15.00 1.61
N VAL A 320 -28.20 14.94 2.60
CA VAL A 320 -29.58 15.41 2.49
C VAL A 320 -29.63 16.90 2.16
N TYR A 321 -28.86 17.74 2.87
CA TYR A 321 -28.81 19.16 2.60
C TYR A 321 -28.41 19.47 1.14
N ARG A 322 -27.42 18.77 0.61
CA ARG A 322 -26.98 18.91 -0.78
C ARG A 322 -28.03 18.47 -1.78
N ILE A 323 -28.73 17.37 -1.53
CA ILE A 323 -29.80 16.88 -2.39
C ILE A 323 -30.94 17.90 -2.45
N VAL A 324 -31.34 18.43 -1.30
CA VAL A 324 -32.38 19.45 -1.21
C VAL A 324 -31.96 20.74 -1.90
N GLN A 325 -30.75 21.22 -1.65
CA GLN A 325 -30.21 22.43 -2.27
C GLN A 325 -30.20 22.36 -3.81
N GLU A 326 -29.75 21.25 -4.37
CA GLU A 326 -29.73 21.02 -5.82
C GLU A 326 -31.15 20.86 -6.36
N GLY A 327 -32.04 20.14 -5.64
CA GLY A 327 -33.46 19.99 -6.01
C GLY A 327 -34.19 21.32 -6.09
N LEU A 328 -34.02 22.20 -5.10
CA LEU A 328 -34.59 23.56 -5.10
C LEU A 328 -33.97 24.44 -6.19
N THR A 329 -32.66 24.32 -6.42
CA THR A 329 -31.99 25.03 -7.53
C THR A 329 -32.53 24.61 -8.88
N ASN A 330 -32.78 23.32 -9.09
CA ASN A 330 -33.35 22.79 -10.31
C ASN A 330 -34.82 23.21 -10.50
N ALA A 331 -35.62 23.17 -9.44
CA ALA A 331 -36.99 23.68 -9.47
C ALA A 331 -37.03 25.17 -9.84
N ARG A 332 -36.16 26.00 -9.28
CA ARG A 332 -36.05 27.45 -9.61
C ARG A 332 -35.66 27.66 -11.07
N LYS A 333 -34.77 26.85 -11.65
CA LYS A 333 -34.32 26.98 -13.03
C LYS A 333 -35.37 26.49 -14.05
N HIS A 334 -36.10 25.44 -13.70
CA HIS A 334 -36.95 24.72 -14.66
C HIS A 334 -38.46 24.87 -14.40
N ALA A 335 -38.86 25.38 -13.23
CA ALA A 335 -40.22 25.54 -12.78
C ALA A 335 -40.45 26.83 -11.94
N ALA A 336 -39.92 27.95 -12.37
CA ALA A 336 -39.79 29.18 -11.59
C ALA A 336 -41.08 29.79 -10.98
N ALA A 337 -42.26 29.34 -11.42
CA ALA A 337 -43.54 29.82 -10.91
C ALA A 337 -44.41 28.68 -10.33
N ALA A 338 -43.83 27.50 -10.10
CA ALA A 338 -44.57 26.32 -9.66
C ALA A 338 -44.29 26.03 -8.18
N ALA A 339 -45.32 25.59 -7.46
CA ALA A 339 -45.15 25.11 -6.09
C ALA A 339 -44.25 23.85 -6.04
N VAL A 340 -43.40 23.81 -5.06
CA VAL A 340 -42.46 22.70 -4.80
C VAL A 340 -42.87 22.01 -3.51
N ASP A 341 -43.24 20.74 -3.58
CA ASP A 341 -43.55 19.92 -2.42
C ASP A 341 -42.34 19.08 -2.04
N MET A 342 -41.93 19.15 -0.78
CA MET A 342 -40.81 18.42 -0.26
C MET A 342 -41.20 17.61 0.98
N VAL A 343 -40.85 16.33 0.96
CA VAL A 343 -41.07 15.41 2.09
C VAL A 343 -39.72 14.82 2.50
N VAL A 344 -39.40 14.90 3.80
CA VAL A 344 -38.24 14.26 4.39
C VAL A 344 -38.74 13.33 5.49
N ALA A 345 -38.60 12.03 5.33
CA ALA A 345 -39.18 11.04 6.22
C ALA A 345 -38.20 9.88 6.48
N GLY A 346 -38.22 9.36 7.71
CA GLY A 346 -37.41 8.21 8.12
C GLY A 346 -36.78 8.34 9.48
N GLY A 347 -35.92 7.37 9.83
CA GLY A 347 -35.27 7.31 11.13
C GLY A 347 -34.15 6.26 11.21
N PRO A 348 -33.56 6.10 12.41
CA PRO A 348 -32.52 5.10 12.66
C PRO A 348 -33.04 3.68 12.33
N GLY A 349 -32.27 2.92 11.56
CA GLY A 349 -32.62 1.56 11.12
C GLY A 349 -33.40 1.47 9.81
N ASP A 350 -34.27 2.45 9.50
CA ASP A 350 -35.10 2.46 8.29
C ASP A 350 -34.48 3.28 7.14
N GLY A 351 -33.51 4.14 7.46
CA GLY A 351 -32.96 5.09 6.53
C GLY A 351 -33.78 6.37 6.41
N LEU A 352 -33.31 7.33 5.63
CA LEU A 352 -33.94 8.61 5.39
C LEU A 352 -34.30 8.77 3.90
N THR A 353 -35.56 9.08 3.64
CA THR A 353 -36.09 9.36 2.30
C THR A 353 -36.31 10.85 2.14
N VAL A 354 -35.81 11.40 1.06
CA VAL A 354 -36.07 12.79 0.62
C VAL A 354 -36.80 12.74 -0.70
N GLU A 355 -37.96 13.33 -0.75
CA GLU A 355 -38.74 13.45 -1.98
C GLU A 355 -39.03 14.91 -2.30
N ILE A 356 -38.77 15.32 -3.54
CA ILE A 356 -39.02 16.67 -4.04
C ILE A 356 -39.87 16.55 -5.30
N ARG A 357 -40.99 17.22 -5.32
CA ARG A 357 -41.94 17.24 -6.46
C ARG A 357 -42.21 18.68 -6.90
N ASN A 358 -42.28 18.90 -8.19
CA ASN A 358 -42.75 20.14 -8.78
C ASN A 358 -43.51 19.90 -10.10
N PRO A 359 -44.56 20.67 -10.44
CA PRO A 359 -45.19 20.60 -11.72
C PRO A 359 -44.21 20.96 -12.85
N VAL A 360 -44.32 20.29 -14.00
CA VAL A 360 -43.61 20.66 -15.22
C VAL A 360 -44.46 21.63 -16.00
N THR A 361 -44.19 22.93 -15.92
CA THR A 361 -44.77 23.93 -16.78
C THR A 361 -44.15 23.83 -18.18
N GLY A 362 -44.97 23.54 -19.20
CA GLY A 362 -44.56 23.32 -20.57
C GLY A 362 -43.74 24.47 -21.20
N GLY A 363 -42.44 24.39 -21.07
CA GLY A 363 -41.46 25.23 -21.76
C GLY A 363 -40.40 24.33 -22.41
N GLN A 364 -39.74 24.83 -23.48
CA GLN A 364 -38.58 24.13 -24.06
C GLN A 364 -37.57 23.80 -22.97
N PRO A 365 -36.96 22.60 -22.99
CA PRO A 365 -35.92 22.27 -22.04
C PRO A 365 -34.80 23.32 -22.17
N ILE A 366 -34.54 24.05 -21.08
CA ILE A 366 -33.39 24.92 -21.02
C ILE A 366 -32.18 23.95 -21.02
N PRO A 367 -31.21 24.13 -21.95
CA PRO A 367 -30.03 23.28 -21.96
C PRO A 367 -29.27 23.46 -20.66
N GLY A 368 -29.46 22.59 -19.71
CA GLY A 368 -28.65 22.43 -18.52
C GLY A 368 -27.73 21.24 -18.73
N SER A 369 -26.51 21.30 -18.25
CA SER A 369 -25.48 20.26 -18.44
C SER A 369 -25.83 18.88 -17.90
N GLY A 370 -26.97 18.70 -17.22
CA GLY A 370 -27.39 17.43 -16.59
C GLY A 370 -26.45 16.92 -15.50
N THR A 371 -25.30 17.55 -15.31
CA THR A 371 -24.21 17.11 -14.42
C THR A 371 -24.57 17.16 -12.94
N GLY A 372 -25.47 18.04 -12.52
CA GLY A 372 -25.89 18.17 -11.12
C GLY A 372 -26.60 16.90 -10.60
N LEU A 373 -27.55 16.35 -11.38
CA LEU A 373 -28.28 15.14 -10.99
C LEU A 373 -27.41 13.89 -11.05
N ILE A 374 -26.49 13.79 -12.02
CA ILE A 374 -25.54 12.69 -12.11
C ILE A 374 -24.62 12.69 -10.86
N GLY A 375 -24.07 13.83 -10.49
CA GLY A 375 -23.23 13.94 -9.30
C GLY A 375 -23.95 13.66 -7.98
N LEU A 376 -25.28 13.92 -7.91
CA LEU A 376 -26.10 13.53 -6.75
C LEU A 376 -26.33 12.01 -6.71
N THR A 377 -26.55 11.35 -7.86
CA THR A 377 -26.71 9.91 -7.93
C THR A 377 -25.45 9.17 -7.47
N GLU A 378 -24.30 9.55 -8.02
CA GLU A 378 -23.00 9.00 -7.62
C GLU A 378 -22.75 9.16 -6.12
N ARG A 379 -23.06 10.32 -5.57
CA ARG A 379 -22.89 10.63 -4.14
C ARG A 379 -23.82 9.81 -3.25
N ALA A 380 -25.06 9.59 -3.66
CA ALA A 380 -26.00 8.73 -2.94
C ALA A 380 -25.50 7.27 -2.93
N GLU A 381 -25.04 6.77 -4.08
CA GLU A 381 -24.50 5.41 -4.22
C GLU A 381 -23.24 5.19 -3.38
N LEU A 382 -22.33 6.19 -3.29
CA LEU A 382 -21.12 6.12 -2.49
C LEU A 382 -21.38 5.89 -0.99
N VAL A 383 -22.54 6.31 -0.49
CA VAL A 383 -22.93 6.10 0.92
C VAL A 383 -23.90 4.91 1.07
N GLY A 384 -24.06 4.09 0.04
CA GLY A 384 -24.96 2.93 0.05
C GLY A 384 -26.44 3.28 -0.09
N GLY A 385 -26.75 4.50 -0.53
CA GLY A 385 -28.10 4.98 -0.82
C GLY A 385 -28.52 4.79 -2.27
N ARG A 386 -29.66 5.38 -2.63
CA ARG A 386 -30.22 5.40 -3.99
C ARG A 386 -30.84 6.76 -4.28
N LEU A 387 -30.74 7.24 -5.52
CA LEU A 387 -31.40 8.44 -6.00
C LEU A 387 -32.04 8.16 -7.35
N GLU A 388 -33.34 8.48 -7.45
CA GLU A 388 -34.14 8.34 -8.66
C GLU A 388 -34.74 9.70 -9.02
N TYR A 389 -34.77 10.04 -10.29
CA TYR A 389 -35.38 11.27 -10.75
C TYR A 389 -36.03 11.06 -12.13
N GLY A 390 -37.11 11.79 -12.38
CA GLY A 390 -37.80 11.70 -13.64
C GLY A 390 -39.20 12.31 -13.63
N ARG A 391 -39.97 12.06 -14.70
CA ARG A 391 -41.36 12.48 -14.74
C ARG A 391 -42.22 11.56 -13.86
N ALA A 392 -43.01 12.16 -13.00
CA ALA A 392 -43.98 11.47 -12.18
C ALA A 392 -45.23 11.11 -13.00
N PRO A 393 -46.07 10.13 -12.59
CA PRO A 393 -47.30 9.73 -13.30
C PRO A 393 -48.32 10.85 -13.45
N ASP A 394 -48.27 11.86 -12.59
CA ASP A 394 -49.09 13.07 -12.61
C ASP A 394 -48.62 14.13 -13.60
N GLY A 395 -47.53 13.85 -14.33
CA GLY A 395 -46.90 14.74 -15.32
C GLY A 395 -45.90 15.74 -14.73
N GLY A 396 -45.72 15.78 -13.41
CA GLY A 396 -44.72 16.58 -12.72
C GLY A 396 -43.29 16.00 -12.80
N PHE A 397 -42.33 16.69 -12.24
CA PHE A 397 -40.99 16.18 -11.99
C PHE A 397 -40.89 15.68 -10.55
N ARG A 398 -40.26 14.53 -10.38
CA ARG A 398 -40.00 13.92 -9.06
C ARG A 398 -38.51 13.60 -8.93
N LEU A 399 -37.93 13.97 -7.79
CA LEU A 399 -36.62 13.52 -7.34
C LEU A 399 -36.83 12.81 -6.00
N CYS A 400 -36.37 11.58 -5.89
CA CYS A 400 -36.49 10.76 -4.69
C CYS A 400 -35.14 10.15 -4.34
N ALA A 401 -34.65 10.41 -3.15
CA ALA A 401 -33.41 9.84 -2.63
C ALA A 401 -33.69 9.06 -1.34
N TRP A 402 -33.10 7.89 -1.22
CA TRP A 402 -33.04 7.11 0.01
C TRP A 402 -31.59 6.97 0.47
N LEU A 403 -31.31 7.29 1.72
CA LEU A 403 -29.97 7.22 2.31
C LEU A 403 -30.02 6.34 3.56
N PRO A 404 -29.02 5.45 3.79
CA PRO A 404 -29.00 4.61 4.96
C PRO A 404 -28.76 5.45 6.23
N TRP A 405 -29.53 5.14 7.27
CA TRP A 405 -29.36 5.67 8.61
C TRP A 405 -29.20 4.49 9.57
N THR A 406 -27.96 4.17 9.89
CA THR A 406 -27.64 3.09 10.85
C THR A 406 -28.09 3.49 12.25
N ALA A 407 -28.68 2.52 12.97
CA ALA A 407 -29.20 2.69 14.32
C ALA A 407 -28.10 3.00 15.34
#